data_fa4c82088ca05c26c70b56a35654a94f
#
_entry.id   fa4c82088ca05c26c70b56a35654a94f
#
_cell.length_a   1.000
_cell.length_b   1.000
_cell.length_c   1.000
_cell.angle_alpha   90.00
_cell.angle_beta   90.00
_cell.angle_gamma   90.00
#
_symmetry.space_group_name_H-M   'P 1'
#
loop_
_entity.id
_entity.type
_entity.pdbx_description
1 polymer ?
#
loop_
_entity_poly.entity_id
_entity_poly.type
_entity_poly.pdbx_seq_one_letter_code
_entity_poly.pdbx_strand_id
1 'polypeptide(L)'
;MTHWILWSAMDKQKIAKDARNALTNGRKANGPSLVRWDSLGKPAAGVSDGNYYWLGDYELCSQLRKEEKFDGQYCRVELEIPDALVEEGCPQTDPLAIVLGVCMPRSCNDDQLHQLIQDYSPYKTVIDCELDVHFSIPSIIVLATLSLWVALQISATFFSPESWIWMCLNIKINTRKALSTKRAPESLHALHGLEFITFIWFITAMVYNLMQPYIENVAFSYDSVPLVAAHPTNNYSYLIDGLLALSALYTTYLLYGEVTTVKDILQVLAKTFWPAYAFCVLFMWILFPEISSGPMWIHGDTVERCSSSWWKNLLFINNLFGVKDTCVDFGYVVSLEAQYFVPLIVLIYLARSRLFTAKIVATLLLSLSVSFSFYRAFIDSLPPAPLLTAEPIAPERIEQMLNALVISPLTRASPTIVGFLFGVCMWNEDGVKYKDIFGKLFTVIMTLFSAFAALFVMFSLLPFATSSVGHPVFLAFYAAFHRPLWAISLLSFLYLSHHGSFG
;
A
#
# COMPACT_ATOMS: atom_id res chain seq x y z
N MET A 1 26.10 16.45 21.35
CA MET A 1 26.10 17.93 21.19
C MET A 1 24.70 18.51 21.28
N THR A 2 23.70 17.97 20.58
CA THR A 2 22.30 18.43 20.62
C THR A 2 21.68 18.52 22.02
N HIS A 3 22.03 17.61 22.93
CA HIS A 3 21.57 17.61 24.32
C HIS A 3 22.02 18.87 25.11
N TRP A 4 23.15 19.44 24.77
CA TRP A 4 23.70 20.61 25.44
C TRP A 4 23.01 21.93 25.00
N ILE A 5 22.54 21.99 23.79
CA ILE A 5 22.00 23.20 23.15
C ILE A 5 20.61 23.50 23.71
N LEU A 6 19.73 22.49 23.72
CA LEU A 6 18.41 22.58 24.32
C LEU A 6 18.50 22.74 25.85
N TRP A 7 19.56 22.18 26.43
CA TRP A 7 19.85 22.25 27.87
C TRP A 7 20.26 23.66 28.34
N SER A 8 20.95 24.45 27.52
CA SER A 8 21.36 25.81 27.85
C SER A 8 20.20 26.80 27.82
N ALA A 9 19.18 26.58 27.00
CA ALA A 9 18.00 27.43 26.86
C ALA A 9 16.94 27.20 27.97
N MET A 10 17.05 26.13 28.75
CA MET A 10 16.09 25.76 29.79
C MET A 10 16.59 26.16 31.17
N ASP A 11 15.68 26.67 32.03
CA ASP A 11 15.98 27.00 33.41
C ASP A 11 16.23 25.76 34.27
N LYS A 12 17.51 25.34 34.33
CA LYS A 12 17.97 24.15 35.04
C LYS A 12 17.57 24.14 36.52
N GLN A 13 17.56 25.30 37.15
CA GLN A 13 17.21 25.39 38.57
C GLN A 13 15.71 25.10 38.77
N LYS A 14 14.88 25.52 37.85
CA LYS A 14 13.45 25.29 37.91
C LYS A 14 13.09 23.82 37.65
N ILE A 15 13.72 23.22 36.67
CA ILE A 15 13.56 21.77 36.35
C ILE A 15 14.00 20.91 37.56
N ALA A 16 15.17 21.21 38.16
CA ALA A 16 15.67 20.47 39.30
C ALA A 16 14.77 20.64 40.55
N LYS A 17 14.17 21.83 40.72
CA LYS A 17 13.22 22.09 41.80
C LYS A 17 11.91 21.33 41.61
N ASP A 18 11.38 21.29 40.39
CA ASP A 18 10.15 20.59 40.09
C ASP A 18 10.32 19.05 40.18
N ALA A 19 11.47 18.52 39.74
CA ALA A 19 11.82 17.11 39.89
C ALA A 19 11.98 16.71 41.38
N ARG A 20 12.63 17.58 42.19
CA ARG A 20 12.77 17.36 43.64
C ARG A 20 11.41 17.36 44.33
N ASN A 21 10.52 18.28 43.98
CA ASN A 21 9.17 18.35 44.54
C ASN A 21 8.33 17.10 44.18
N ALA A 22 8.50 16.55 42.97
CA ALA A 22 7.84 15.32 42.56
C ALA A 22 8.32 14.11 43.39
N LEU A 23 9.64 13.97 43.56
CA LEU A 23 10.24 12.90 44.34
C LEU A 23 9.88 12.96 45.84
N THR A 24 9.82 14.16 46.41
CA THR A 24 9.52 14.32 47.85
C THR A 24 8.06 14.16 48.20
N ASN A 25 7.14 14.52 47.30
CA ASN A 25 5.71 14.56 47.61
C ASN A 25 4.90 13.37 47.00
N GLY A 26 5.55 12.44 46.32
CA GLY A 26 4.89 11.28 45.67
C GLY A 26 3.80 11.68 44.67
N ARG A 27 3.79 12.93 44.22
CA ARG A 27 2.84 13.46 43.22
C ARG A 27 3.54 13.50 41.86
N LYS A 28 2.75 13.33 40.81
CA LYS A 28 3.25 13.61 39.45
C LYS A 28 3.84 15.02 39.42
N ALA A 29 5.03 15.17 38.89
CA ALA A 29 5.65 16.48 38.69
C ALA A 29 4.88 17.21 37.58
N ASN A 30 4.05 18.16 38.00
CA ASN A 30 3.18 18.90 37.06
C ASN A 30 3.70 20.31 36.78
N GLY A 31 4.98 20.60 37.08
CA GLY A 31 5.58 21.88 36.72
C GLY A 31 5.75 22.00 35.19
N PRO A 32 5.27 23.09 34.55
CA PRO A 32 5.35 23.27 33.09
C PRO A 32 6.77 23.10 32.54
N SER A 33 7.80 23.48 33.28
CA SER A 33 9.21 23.34 32.90
C SER A 33 9.69 21.88 32.87
N LEU A 34 9.21 21.02 33.79
CA LEU A 34 9.56 19.60 33.82
C LEU A 34 8.79 18.82 32.75
N VAL A 35 7.51 19.12 32.59
CA VAL A 35 6.67 18.53 31.54
C VAL A 35 7.26 18.81 30.14
N ARG A 36 7.68 20.06 29.91
CA ARG A 36 8.36 20.47 28.70
C ARG A 36 9.66 19.70 28.45
N TRP A 37 10.48 19.56 29.52
CA TRP A 37 11.73 18.77 29.42
C TRP A 37 11.46 17.30 29.15
N ASP A 38 10.44 16.75 29.73
CA ASP A 38 10.11 15.33 29.59
C ASP A 38 9.50 15.01 28.22
N SER A 39 8.80 15.98 27.62
CA SER A 39 8.24 15.87 26.26
C SER A 39 9.28 15.97 25.13
N LEU A 40 10.49 16.48 25.41
CA LEU A 40 11.55 16.58 24.39
C LEU A 40 12.07 15.21 23.97
N GLY A 41 12.36 15.06 22.68
CA GLY A 41 13.07 13.93 22.13
C GLY A 41 14.46 13.76 22.75
N LYS A 42 14.78 12.56 23.12
CA LYS A 42 16.08 12.18 23.73
C LYS A 42 16.65 10.99 22.98
N PRO A 43 18.00 10.88 22.88
CA PRO A 43 18.60 9.66 22.34
C PRO A 43 18.04 8.41 23.03
N ALA A 44 17.37 7.59 22.27
CA ALA A 44 16.83 6.32 22.75
C ALA A 44 17.90 5.22 22.73
N ALA A 45 17.64 4.09 23.36
CA ALA A 45 18.46 2.89 23.19
C ALA A 45 18.31 2.35 21.75
N GLY A 46 19.36 1.66 21.26
CA GLY A 46 19.31 1.05 19.93
C GLY A 46 19.70 1.99 18.77
N VAL A 47 20.43 3.06 19.03
CA VAL A 47 20.98 3.90 17.96
C VAL A 47 21.87 3.11 17.00
N SER A 48 22.64 2.13 17.53
CA SER A 48 23.44 1.20 16.74
C SER A 48 22.58 0.27 15.87
N ASP A 49 21.33 0.05 16.24
CA ASP A 49 20.37 -0.79 15.54
C ASP A 49 19.43 0.02 14.64
N GLY A 50 19.76 1.30 14.40
CA GLY A 50 19.02 2.19 13.51
C GLY A 50 17.88 2.98 14.17
N ASN A 51 17.84 3.08 15.52
CA ASN A 51 16.86 3.91 16.19
C ASN A 51 17.25 5.40 16.14
N TYR A 52 16.91 6.05 15.06
CA TYR A 52 17.14 7.48 14.84
C TYR A 52 15.91 8.36 15.14
N TYR A 53 14.81 7.77 15.63
CA TYR A 53 13.58 8.46 15.98
C TYR A 53 13.56 8.83 17.47
N TRP A 54 13.94 10.06 17.79
CA TRP A 54 13.95 10.59 19.14
C TRP A 54 12.77 11.53 19.34
N LEU A 55 11.56 10.97 19.23
CA LEU A 55 10.31 11.72 19.12
C LEU A 55 9.84 12.36 20.43
N GLY A 56 10.35 11.90 21.58
CA GLY A 56 9.85 12.37 22.87
C GLY A 56 8.40 11.97 23.12
N ASP A 57 7.71 12.76 23.94
CA ASP A 57 6.30 12.53 24.28
C ASP A 57 5.41 13.61 23.66
N TYR A 58 4.77 13.24 22.53
CA TYR A 58 3.84 14.11 21.80
C TYR A 58 2.62 14.49 22.63
N GLU A 59 2.03 13.52 23.37
CA GLU A 59 0.82 13.76 24.17
C GLU A 59 1.12 14.70 25.32
N LEU A 60 2.27 14.56 25.94
CA LEU A 60 2.70 15.45 27.02
C LEU A 60 2.89 16.89 26.50
N CYS A 61 3.45 17.08 25.31
CA CYS A 61 3.55 18.39 24.68
C CYS A 61 2.16 18.98 24.36
N SER A 62 1.25 18.14 23.86
CA SER A 62 -0.12 18.56 23.54
C SER A 62 -0.94 18.98 24.78
N GLN A 63 -0.64 18.38 25.95
CA GLN A 63 -1.26 18.79 27.23
C GLN A 63 -0.86 20.20 27.66
N LEU A 64 0.31 20.68 27.21
CA LEU A 64 0.76 22.04 27.47
C LEU A 64 0.06 23.10 26.60
N ARG A 65 -0.75 22.68 25.64
CA ARG A 65 -1.63 23.58 24.89
C ARG A 65 -2.67 24.17 25.84
N LYS A 66 -2.91 25.47 25.72
CA LYS A 66 -3.89 26.21 26.51
C LYS A 66 -3.48 26.48 27.98
N GLU A 67 -2.24 26.22 28.37
CA GLU A 67 -1.76 26.75 29.65
C GLU A 67 -1.44 28.24 29.51
N GLU A 68 -1.94 29.07 30.42
CA GLU A 68 -1.77 30.53 30.40
C GLU A 68 -0.29 31.02 30.35
N LYS A 69 0.64 30.15 30.78
CA LYS A 69 2.08 30.47 30.87
C LYS A 69 2.93 29.87 29.73
N PHE A 70 2.42 28.88 29.01
CA PHE A 70 3.14 28.19 27.96
C PHE A 70 2.16 27.46 27.06
N ASP A 71 1.90 28.02 25.88
CA ASP A 71 1.12 27.36 24.83
C ASP A 71 2.08 26.49 24.00
N GLY A 72 2.11 25.18 24.30
CA GLY A 72 3.04 24.23 23.70
C GLY A 72 2.64 23.83 22.28
N GLN A 73 3.62 23.82 21.39
CA GLN A 73 3.52 23.29 20.03
C GLN A 73 4.57 22.20 19.83
N TYR A 74 4.16 21.06 19.27
CA TYR A 74 5.08 20.01 18.90
C TYR A 74 5.66 20.28 17.52
N CYS A 75 6.99 20.22 17.42
CA CYS A 75 7.71 20.34 16.15
C CYS A 75 8.60 19.11 15.96
N ARG A 76 8.60 18.59 14.74
CA ARG A 76 9.52 17.57 14.29
C ARG A 76 10.71 18.24 13.59
N VAL A 77 11.90 17.91 14.03
CA VAL A 77 13.16 18.42 13.48
C VAL A 77 13.95 17.26 12.90
N GLU A 78 14.20 17.29 11.62
CA GLU A 78 15.05 16.32 10.94
C GLU A 78 16.45 16.91 10.79
N LEU A 79 17.44 16.24 11.36
CA LEU A 79 18.85 16.62 11.28
C LEU A 79 19.54 15.70 10.30
N GLU A 80 19.85 16.18 9.11
CA GLU A 80 20.58 15.42 8.09
C GLU A 80 22.04 15.18 8.57
N ILE A 81 22.44 13.91 8.61
CA ILE A 81 23.83 13.54 8.96
C ILE A 81 24.67 13.71 7.68
N PRO A 82 25.76 14.49 7.71
CA PRO A 82 26.63 14.66 6.56
C PRO A 82 27.23 13.35 6.08
N ASP A 83 27.32 13.16 4.78
CA ASP A 83 27.89 11.99 4.12
C ASP A 83 29.30 11.65 4.62
N ALA A 84 30.09 12.67 5.01
CA ALA A 84 31.43 12.49 5.55
C ALA A 84 31.48 11.74 6.91
N LEU A 85 30.35 11.59 7.57
CA LEU A 85 30.23 10.83 8.85
C LEU A 85 29.59 9.45 8.63
N VAL A 86 29.18 9.13 7.41
CA VAL A 86 28.64 7.81 7.04
C VAL A 86 29.81 6.95 6.54
N GLU A 87 29.96 5.73 7.03
CA GLU A 87 31.04 4.82 6.61
C GLU A 87 30.99 4.56 5.10
N GLU A 88 32.17 4.45 4.47
CA GLU A 88 32.30 4.06 3.06
C GLU A 88 31.66 2.68 2.85
N GLY A 89 30.67 2.61 1.96
CA GLY A 89 29.94 1.37 1.65
C GLY A 89 28.47 1.39 2.04
N CYS A 90 28.03 2.36 2.84
CA CYS A 90 26.59 2.59 3.00
C CYS A 90 26.06 3.28 1.73
N PRO A 91 25.03 2.74 1.05
CA PRO A 91 24.46 3.41 -0.11
C PRO A 91 23.82 4.73 0.33
N GLN A 92 24.29 5.82 -0.27
CA GLN A 92 23.78 7.18 -0.04
C GLN A 92 22.48 7.37 -0.83
N THR A 93 21.41 6.72 -0.36
CA THR A 93 20.14 6.74 -1.10
C THR A 93 19.21 7.85 -0.64
N ASP A 94 19.26 8.17 0.64
CA ASP A 94 18.62 9.33 1.28
C ASP A 94 19.56 9.80 2.39
N PRO A 95 19.65 11.11 2.67
CA PRO A 95 20.47 11.55 3.78
C PRO A 95 19.95 10.89 5.06
N LEU A 96 20.85 10.20 5.78
CA LEU A 96 20.53 9.65 7.08
C LEU A 96 20.17 10.82 8.00
N ALA A 97 18.97 10.84 8.53
CA ALA A 97 18.47 11.92 9.37
C ALA A 97 18.10 11.41 10.76
N ILE A 98 18.48 12.18 11.78
CA ILE A 98 17.95 12.01 13.14
C ILE A 98 16.68 12.82 13.25
N VAL A 99 15.57 12.16 13.57
CA VAL A 99 14.26 12.79 13.76
C VAL A 99 14.06 13.11 15.23
N LEU A 100 14.03 14.39 15.55
CA LEU A 100 13.93 14.87 16.93
C LEU A 100 12.58 15.56 17.16
N GLY A 101 11.83 15.11 18.16
CA GLY A 101 10.63 15.79 18.64
C GLY A 101 10.95 16.92 19.62
N VAL A 102 10.47 18.12 19.35
CA VAL A 102 10.72 19.31 20.16
C VAL A 102 9.40 19.97 20.57
N CYS A 103 9.22 20.23 21.86
CA CYS A 103 8.07 20.96 22.38
C CYS A 103 8.43 22.43 22.58
N MET A 104 7.85 23.32 21.79
CA MET A 104 8.16 24.74 21.75
C MET A 104 6.95 25.61 22.08
N PRO A 105 7.17 26.88 22.52
CA PRO A 105 6.07 27.85 22.56
C PRO A 105 5.56 28.12 21.14
N ARG A 106 4.26 28.17 20.97
CA ARG A 106 3.61 28.51 19.70
C ARG A 106 3.96 29.92 19.18
N SER A 107 4.45 30.78 20.03
CA SER A 107 4.95 32.09 19.65
C SER A 107 6.26 32.05 18.86
N CYS A 108 6.95 30.89 18.80
CA CYS A 108 8.15 30.71 18.02
C CYS A 108 7.77 30.26 16.61
N ASN A 109 8.28 30.95 15.59
CA ASN A 109 8.11 30.58 14.19
C ASN A 109 9.13 29.52 13.80
N ASP A 110 8.83 28.76 12.73
CA ASP A 110 9.73 27.75 12.15
C ASP A 110 11.09 28.36 11.79
N ASP A 111 11.12 29.58 11.25
CA ASP A 111 12.36 30.32 10.92
C ASP A 111 13.22 30.62 12.17
N GLN A 112 12.60 30.94 13.28
CA GLN A 112 13.31 31.19 14.55
C GLN A 112 13.90 29.92 15.11
N LEU A 113 13.19 28.80 14.99
CA LEU A 113 13.68 27.49 15.39
C LEU A 113 14.83 27.06 14.47
N HIS A 114 14.67 27.28 13.18
CA HIS A 114 15.70 26.98 12.19
C HIS A 114 17.00 27.76 12.47
N GLN A 115 16.91 29.06 12.75
CA GLN A 115 18.05 29.88 13.15
C GLN A 115 18.69 29.38 14.43
N LEU A 116 17.86 29.07 15.46
CA LEU A 116 18.34 28.58 16.74
C LEU A 116 19.12 27.26 16.58
N ILE A 117 18.67 26.37 15.71
CA ILE A 117 19.34 25.08 15.49
C ILE A 117 20.59 25.27 14.66
N GLN A 118 20.55 26.11 13.63
CA GLN A 118 21.73 26.40 12.78
C GLN A 118 22.87 27.09 13.55
N ASP A 119 22.56 27.95 14.53
CA ASP A 119 23.58 28.57 15.38
C ASP A 119 24.39 27.55 16.19
N TYR A 120 23.83 26.36 16.42
CA TYR A 120 24.43 25.34 17.26
C TYR A 120 24.76 24.03 16.54
N SER A 121 24.21 23.80 15.34
CA SER A 121 24.45 22.60 14.54
C SER A 121 24.79 22.97 13.11
N PRO A 122 25.91 22.47 12.58
CA PRO A 122 26.28 22.69 11.16
C PRO A 122 25.45 21.84 10.20
N TYR A 123 24.52 21.03 10.72
CA TYR A 123 23.73 20.10 9.92
C TYR A 123 22.56 20.79 9.26
N LYS A 124 22.26 20.38 8.03
CA LYS A 124 21.02 20.81 7.36
C LYS A 124 19.83 20.30 8.14
N THR A 125 18.87 21.17 8.37
CA THR A 125 17.69 20.88 9.20
C THR A 125 16.42 21.10 8.40
N VAL A 126 15.48 20.17 8.52
CA VAL A 126 14.10 20.35 8.07
C VAL A 126 13.23 20.40 9.33
N ILE A 127 12.33 21.36 9.40
CA ILE A 127 11.47 21.57 10.57
C ILE A 127 10.03 21.56 10.09
N ASP A 128 9.21 20.78 10.79
CA ASP A 128 7.79 20.66 10.54
C ASP A 128 7.05 20.75 11.88
N CYS A 129 6.33 21.85 12.10
CA CYS A 129 5.59 22.09 13.32
C CYS A 129 4.11 21.78 13.12
N GLU A 130 3.50 21.20 14.15
CA GLU A 130 2.09 20.87 14.13
C GLU A 130 1.23 22.12 13.98
N LEU A 131 0.40 22.12 12.95
CA LEU A 131 -0.58 23.18 12.72
C LEU A 131 -1.83 22.97 13.58
N ASP A 132 -2.53 24.05 13.88
CA ASP A 132 -3.85 23.96 14.51
C ASP A 132 -4.84 23.26 13.59
N VAL A 133 -5.38 22.15 14.05
CA VAL A 133 -6.41 21.43 13.32
C VAL A 133 -7.73 22.22 13.46
N HIS A 134 -8.10 22.91 12.42
CA HIS A 134 -9.43 23.51 12.26
C HIS A 134 -10.18 22.74 11.19
N PHE A 135 -11.34 22.19 11.55
CA PHE A 135 -12.19 21.57 10.56
C PHE A 135 -12.60 22.59 9.50
N SER A 136 -12.19 22.36 8.27
CA SER A 136 -12.57 23.16 7.11
C SER A 136 -14.06 22.94 6.78
N ILE A 137 -14.66 23.90 6.06
CA ILE A 137 -16.06 23.76 5.61
C ILE A 137 -16.29 22.47 4.81
N PRO A 138 -15.41 22.07 3.87
CA PRO A 138 -15.55 20.78 3.18
C PRO A 138 -15.56 19.59 4.13
N SER A 139 -14.71 19.56 5.14
CA SER A 139 -14.63 18.46 6.11
C SER A 139 -15.89 18.37 6.97
N ILE A 140 -16.44 19.49 7.40
CA ILE A 140 -17.72 19.54 8.12
C ILE A 140 -18.85 18.98 7.24
N ILE A 141 -18.91 19.34 5.96
CA ILE A 141 -19.91 18.83 5.00
C ILE A 141 -19.77 17.32 4.84
N VAL A 142 -18.54 16.81 4.67
CA VAL A 142 -18.29 15.37 4.53
C VAL A 142 -18.68 14.63 5.80
N LEU A 143 -18.29 15.12 6.98
CA LEU A 143 -18.67 14.52 8.27
C LEU A 143 -20.20 14.51 8.47
N ALA A 144 -20.88 15.61 8.16
CA ALA A 144 -22.34 15.67 8.24
C ALA A 144 -23.02 14.69 7.28
N THR A 145 -22.48 14.56 6.05
CA THR A 145 -22.99 13.61 5.05
C THR A 145 -22.78 12.16 5.51
N LEU A 146 -21.61 11.83 6.03
CA LEU A 146 -21.32 10.50 6.58
C LEU A 146 -22.19 10.18 7.80
N SER A 147 -22.35 11.15 8.70
CA SER A 147 -23.21 11.00 9.88
C SER A 147 -24.68 10.75 9.49
N LEU A 148 -25.18 11.49 8.50
CA LEU A 148 -26.50 11.29 7.93
C LEU A 148 -26.62 9.89 7.29
N TRP A 149 -25.62 9.47 6.52
CA TRP A 149 -25.57 8.16 5.90
C TRP A 149 -25.64 7.03 6.96
N VAL A 150 -24.86 7.13 8.03
CA VAL A 150 -24.88 6.17 9.14
C VAL A 150 -26.25 6.19 9.85
N ALA A 151 -26.82 7.36 10.09
CA ALA A 151 -28.15 7.49 10.70
C ALA A 151 -29.25 6.84 9.84
N LEU A 152 -29.18 7.00 8.50
CA LEU A 152 -30.08 6.35 7.56
C LEU A 152 -29.95 4.83 7.58
N GLN A 153 -28.71 4.30 7.63
CA GLN A 153 -28.47 2.86 7.74
C GLN A 153 -29.00 2.28 9.06
N ILE A 154 -28.79 2.97 10.16
CA ILE A 154 -29.31 2.60 11.47
C ILE A 154 -30.84 2.59 11.41
N SER A 155 -31.45 3.66 10.92
CA SER A 155 -32.91 3.78 10.77
C SER A 155 -33.49 2.68 9.90
N ALA A 156 -32.86 2.41 8.74
CA ALA A 156 -33.26 1.33 7.84
C ALA A 156 -33.19 -0.05 8.51
N THR A 157 -32.23 -0.25 9.41
CA THR A 157 -32.04 -1.52 10.12
C THR A 157 -33.11 -1.74 11.20
N PHE A 158 -33.51 -0.69 11.92
CA PHE A 158 -34.52 -0.79 13.00
C PHE A 158 -35.95 -0.78 12.47
N PHE A 159 -36.26 0.10 11.51
CA PHE A 159 -37.64 0.25 11.01
C PHE A 159 -37.98 -0.68 9.85
N SER A 160 -36.97 -1.29 9.19
CA SER A 160 -37.11 -2.31 8.15
C SER A 160 -38.25 -2.04 7.14
N PRO A 161 -38.36 -0.86 6.53
CA PRO A 161 -39.41 -0.58 5.54
C PRO A 161 -39.30 -1.50 4.33
N GLU A 162 -40.42 -1.84 3.69
CA GLU A 162 -40.47 -2.77 2.55
C GLU A 162 -39.89 -2.17 1.23
N SER A 163 -39.60 -0.87 1.20
CA SER A 163 -39.01 -0.20 0.01
C SER A 163 -37.60 -0.72 -0.30
N TRP A 164 -37.32 -0.94 -1.59
CA TRP A 164 -36.01 -1.44 -2.05
C TRP A 164 -34.84 -0.55 -1.59
N ILE A 165 -35.01 0.78 -1.53
CA ILE A 165 -33.99 1.73 -1.08
C ILE A 165 -33.60 1.43 0.37
N TRP A 166 -34.60 1.24 1.24
CA TRP A 166 -34.35 0.92 2.64
C TRP A 166 -33.73 -0.46 2.83
N MET A 167 -34.11 -1.44 1.99
CA MET A 167 -33.43 -2.75 1.98
C MET A 167 -31.95 -2.65 1.60
N CYS A 168 -31.60 -1.77 0.66
CA CYS A 168 -30.19 -1.51 0.31
C CYS A 168 -29.39 -0.89 1.46
N LEU A 169 -30.02 -0.08 2.31
CA LEU A 169 -29.41 0.56 3.47
C LEU A 169 -29.40 -0.33 4.73
N ASN A 170 -30.19 -1.39 4.77
CA ASN A 170 -30.34 -2.22 5.96
C ASN A 170 -29.07 -3.06 6.25
N ILE A 171 -28.35 -2.71 7.32
CA ILE A 171 -27.11 -3.36 7.72
C ILE A 171 -27.32 -4.86 7.97
N LYS A 172 -28.39 -5.24 8.68
CA LYS A 172 -28.68 -6.64 9.04
C LYS A 172 -28.90 -7.52 7.80
N ILE A 173 -29.65 -7.02 6.82
CA ILE A 173 -29.90 -7.74 5.56
C ILE A 173 -28.60 -7.89 4.77
N ASN A 174 -27.84 -6.81 4.62
CA ASN A 174 -26.61 -6.78 3.83
C ASN A 174 -25.52 -7.64 4.49
N THR A 175 -25.33 -7.54 5.81
CA THR A 175 -24.39 -8.39 6.55
C THR A 175 -24.76 -9.88 6.43
N ARG A 176 -26.06 -10.22 6.54
CA ARG A 176 -26.49 -11.61 6.36
C ARG A 176 -26.24 -12.12 4.94
N LYS A 177 -26.41 -11.27 3.93
CA LYS A 177 -26.06 -11.62 2.53
C LYS A 177 -24.56 -11.79 2.36
N ALA A 178 -23.75 -10.83 2.84
CA ALA A 178 -22.29 -10.85 2.73
C ALA A 178 -21.66 -12.06 3.46
N LEU A 179 -22.18 -12.42 4.63
CA LEU A 179 -21.70 -13.55 5.43
C LEU A 179 -22.42 -14.87 5.09
N SER A 180 -23.23 -14.89 4.03
CA SER A 180 -23.95 -16.11 3.64
C SER A 180 -22.99 -17.13 3.04
N THR A 181 -22.98 -18.33 3.60
CA THR A 181 -22.25 -19.49 3.05
C THR A 181 -23.06 -20.27 2.01
N LYS A 182 -24.25 -19.78 1.63
CA LYS A 182 -25.08 -20.41 0.59
C LYS A 182 -24.38 -20.24 -0.76
N ARG A 183 -24.12 -21.36 -1.40
CA ARG A 183 -23.44 -21.42 -2.69
C ARG A 183 -24.44 -21.31 -3.84
N ALA A 184 -24.14 -20.49 -4.84
CA ALA A 184 -24.85 -20.56 -6.11
C ALA A 184 -24.40 -21.82 -6.87
N PRO A 185 -25.29 -22.50 -7.59
CA PRO A 185 -24.96 -23.75 -8.31
C PRO A 185 -23.80 -23.59 -9.31
N GLU A 186 -23.66 -22.42 -9.90
CA GLU A 186 -22.66 -22.09 -10.94
C GLU A 186 -21.44 -21.34 -10.38
N SER A 187 -21.24 -21.26 -9.06
CA SER A 187 -20.14 -20.50 -8.48
C SER A 187 -18.82 -21.28 -8.53
N LEU A 188 -17.74 -20.57 -8.85
CA LEU A 188 -16.36 -21.08 -8.77
C LEU A 188 -15.91 -21.14 -7.31
N HIS A 189 -16.15 -22.28 -6.65
CA HIS A 189 -16.00 -22.39 -5.19
C HIS A 189 -14.60 -22.07 -4.66
N ALA A 190 -13.56 -22.51 -5.35
CA ALA A 190 -12.18 -22.28 -4.93
C ALA A 190 -11.73 -20.83 -5.17
N LEU A 191 -12.40 -20.09 -6.07
CA LEU A 191 -12.05 -18.70 -6.40
C LEU A 191 -12.07 -17.80 -5.17
N HIS A 192 -13.18 -17.77 -4.45
CA HIS A 192 -13.34 -16.89 -3.28
C HIS A 192 -12.35 -17.21 -2.15
N GLY A 193 -11.98 -18.49 -2.00
CA GLY A 193 -10.94 -18.90 -1.06
C GLY A 193 -9.57 -18.38 -1.45
N LEU A 194 -9.22 -18.47 -2.74
CA LEU A 194 -7.96 -17.96 -3.28
C LEU A 194 -7.90 -16.43 -3.20
N GLU A 195 -8.98 -15.74 -3.57
CA GLU A 195 -9.08 -14.29 -3.44
C GLU A 195 -8.85 -13.84 -1.98
N PHE A 196 -9.53 -14.50 -1.04
CA PHE A 196 -9.40 -14.18 0.39
C PHE A 196 -7.97 -14.38 0.90
N ILE A 197 -7.35 -15.53 0.62
CA ILE A 197 -5.98 -15.82 1.07
C ILE A 197 -5.00 -14.84 0.42
N THR A 198 -5.11 -14.59 -0.89
CA THR A 198 -4.24 -13.66 -1.61
C THR A 198 -4.39 -12.23 -1.06
N PHE A 199 -5.62 -11.81 -0.76
CA PHE A 199 -5.90 -10.47 -0.24
C PHE A 199 -5.38 -10.28 1.19
N ILE A 200 -5.58 -11.25 2.08
CA ILE A 200 -5.02 -11.19 3.46
C ILE A 200 -3.49 -11.15 3.42
N TRP A 201 -2.89 -11.99 2.59
CA TRP A 201 -1.44 -11.99 2.42
C TRP A 201 -0.94 -10.65 1.85
N PHE A 202 -1.64 -10.10 0.85
CA PHE A 202 -1.34 -8.78 0.30
C PHE A 202 -1.41 -7.68 1.37
N ILE A 203 -2.47 -7.64 2.20
CA ILE A 203 -2.56 -6.67 3.30
C ILE A 203 -1.39 -6.82 4.27
N THR A 204 -1.08 -8.05 4.68
CA THR A 204 0.04 -8.32 5.60
C THR A 204 1.37 -7.83 5.04
N ALA A 205 1.64 -8.14 3.76
CA ALA A 205 2.85 -7.70 3.10
C ALA A 205 2.90 -6.17 2.92
N MET A 206 1.75 -5.54 2.64
CA MET A 206 1.66 -4.09 2.53
C MET A 206 1.92 -3.39 3.86
N VAL A 207 1.29 -3.85 4.94
CA VAL A 207 1.53 -3.30 6.28
C VAL A 207 3.01 -3.43 6.65
N TYR A 208 3.61 -4.61 6.43
CA TYR A 208 5.03 -4.81 6.69
C TYR A 208 5.91 -3.82 5.91
N ASN A 209 5.69 -3.66 4.61
CA ASN A 209 6.52 -2.77 3.78
C ASN A 209 6.27 -1.27 4.06
N LEU A 210 5.01 -0.87 4.30
CA LEU A 210 4.67 0.52 4.60
C LEU A 210 5.14 0.98 5.98
N MET A 211 5.29 0.06 6.92
CA MET A 211 5.75 0.39 8.27
C MET A 211 7.28 0.56 8.36
N GLN A 212 8.03 0.17 7.34
CA GLN A 212 9.51 0.25 7.35
C GLN A 212 10.06 1.63 7.74
N PRO A 213 9.54 2.75 7.22
CA PRO A 213 10.01 4.08 7.60
C PRO A 213 9.68 4.50 9.03
N TYR A 214 8.85 3.74 9.75
CA TYR A 214 8.31 4.14 11.07
C TYR A 214 8.74 3.21 12.22
N ILE A 215 9.52 2.16 11.92
CA ILE A 215 9.98 1.23 12.96
C ILE A 215 11.24 1.74 13.65
N GLU A 216 11.33 1.55 14.96
CA GLU A 216 12.48 1.98 15.77
C GLU A 216 13.75 1.18 15.47
N ASN A 217 13.60 -0.11 15.16
CA ASN A 217 14.72 -1.00 14.85
C ASN A 217 14.73 -1.32 13.34
N VAL A 218 15.21 -0.40 12.54
CA VAL A 218 15.29 -0.55 11.08
C VAL A 218 16.29 -1.65 10.70
N ALA A 219 17.38 -1.82 11.45
CA ALA A 219 18.39 -2.85 11.19
C ALA A 219 17.77 -4.25 11.19
N PHE A 220 16.81 -4.53 12.10
CA PHE A 220 16.11 -5.81 12.14
C PHE A 220 15.42 -6.16 10.82
N SER A 221 14.86 -5.17 10.13
CA SER A 221 14.21 -5.39 8.82
C SER A 221 15.23 -5.83 7.77
N TYR A 222 16.40 -5.20 7.73
CA TYR A 222 17.48 -5.59 6.82
C TYR A 222 18.08 -6.94 7.20
N ASP A 223 18.24 -7.22 8.49
CA ASP A 223 18.69 -8.53 9.00
C ASP A 223 17.70 -9.66 8.66
N SER A 224 16.43 -9.33 8.49
CA SER A 224 15.39 -10.29 8.10
C SER A 224 15.41 -10.66 6.61
N VAL A 225 16.06 -9.87 5.75
CA VAL A 225 16.09 -10.08 4.29
C VAL A 225 16.64 -11.47 3.91
N PRO A 226 17.71 -12.02 4.51
CA PRO A 226 18.20 -13.36 4.20
C PRO A 226 17.27 -14.49 4.64
N LEU A 227 16.28 -14.22 5.47
CA LEU A 227 15.39 -15.25 5.99
C LEU A 227 14.41 -15.71 4.91
N VAL A 228 14.46 -16.98 4.56
CA VAL A 228 13.56 -17.61 3.58
C VAL A 228 12.09 -17.38 3.93
N ALA A 229 11.74 -17.42 5.23
CA ALA A 229 10.37 -17.22 5.69
C ALA A 229 9.86 -15.77 5.50
N ALA A 230 10.74 -14.77 5.53
CA ALA A 230 10.38 -13.37 5.33
C ALA A 230 10.24 -13.02 3.84
N HIS A 231 10.95 -13.74 2.97
CA HIS A 231 11.04 -13.40 1.54
C HIS A 231 9.69 -13.30 0.81
N PRO A 232 8.68 -14.20 1.02
CA PRO A 232 7.37 -14.06 0.38
C PRO A 232 6.59 -12.80 0.78
N THR A 233 6.90 -12.23 1.95
CA THR A 233 6.31 -10.96 2.40
C THR A 233 7.07 -9.76 1.81
N ASN A 234 8.39 -9.86 1.71
CA ASN A 234 9.22 -8.83 1.10
C ASN A 234 8.98 -8.71 -0.41
N ASN A 235 8.86 -9.84 -1.12
CA ASN A 235 8.57 -9.88 -2.56
C ASN A 235 7.07 -9.99 -2.82
N TYR A 236 6.29 -8.96 -2.52
CA TYR A 236 4.83 -8.99 -2.51
C TYR A 236 4.15 -8.64 -3.83
N SER A 237 4.87 -8.10 -4.80
CA SER A 237 4.31 -7.52 -6.02
C SER A 237 3.43 -8.48 -6.83
N TYR A 238 3.77 -9.78 -6.84
CA TYR A 238 3.03 -10.82 -7.54
C TYR A 238 1.63 -11.07 -6.96
N LEU A 239 1.36 -10.70 -5.70
CA LEU A 239 0.04 -10.86 -5.10
C LEU A 239 -1.02 -10.00 -5.79
N ILE A 240 -0.64 -8.76 -6.17
CA ILE A 240 -1.52 -7.88 -6.97
C ILE A 240 -1.83 -8.52 -8.34
N ASP A 241 -0.82 -9.12 -8.95
CA ASP A 241 -0.96 -9.81 -10.24
C ASP A 241 -1.90 -11.02 -10.14
N GLY A 242 -1.87 -11.72 -8.99
CA GLY A 242 -2.85 -12.76 -8.66
C GLY A 242 -4.28 -12.24 -8.59
N LEU A 243 -4.50 -11.12 -7.91
CA LEU A 243 -5.84 -10.50 -7.81
C LEU A 243 -6.35 -10.06 -9.19
N LEU A 244 -5.51 -9.41 -10.01
CA LEU A 244 -5.87 -9.02 -11.38
C LEU A 244 -6.23 -10.23 -12.26
N ALA A 245 -5.49 -11.34 -12.12
CA ALA A 245 -5.76 -12.57 -12.88
C ALA A 245 -7.07 -13.25 -12.46
N LEU A 246 -7.34 -13.34 -11.13
CA LEU A 246 -8.58 -13.90 -10.59
C LEU A 246 -9.79 -13.05 -11.00
N SER A 247 -9.69 -11.72 -10.88
CA SER A 247 -10.75 -10.79 -11.30
C SER A 247 -11.05 -10.92 -12.81
N ALA A 248 -10.03 -11.01 -13.65
CA ALA A 248 -10.18 -11.15 -15.10
C ALA A 248 -10.79 -12.52 -15.48
N LEU A 249 -10.37 -13.60 -14.82
CA LEU A 249 -10.97 -14.93 -15.01
C LEU A 249 -12.45 -14.90 -14.63
N TYR A 250 -12.77 -14.40 -13.44
CA TYR A 250 -14.15 -14.35 -12.94
C TYR A 250 -15.06 -13.51 -13.84
N THR A 251 -14.60 -12.32 -14.22
CA THR A 251 -15.32 -11.43 -15.15
C THR A 251 -15.55 -12.13 -16.50
N THR A 252 -14.53 -12.81 -17.02
CA THR A 252 -14.65 -13.54 -18.28
C THR A 252 -15.64 -14.68 -18.17
N TYR A 253 -15.54 -15.50 -17.12
CA TYR A 253 -16.42 -16.64 -16.90
C TYR A 253 -17.88 -16.22 -16.76
N LEU A 254 -18.18 -15.16 -16.00
CA LEU A 254 -19.54 -14.65 -15.83
C LEU A 254 -20.11 -14.02 -17.10
N LEU A 255 -19.33 -13.21 -17.78
CA LEU A 255 -19.82 -12.43 -18.90
C LEU A 255 -19.77 -13.18 -20.24
N TYR A 256 -19.08 -14.33 -20.33
CA TYR A 256 -18.94 -15.07 -21.59
C TYR A 256 -20.27 -15.54 -22.17
N GLY A 257 -21.23 -15.92 -21.32
CA GLY A 257 -22.61 -16.30 -21.71
C GLY A 257 -23.58 -15.12 -21.90
N GLU A 258 -23.28 -13.95 -21.33
CA GLU A 258 -24.17 -12.81 -21.25
C GLU A 258 -24.04 -11.84 -22.44
N VAL A 259 -25.13 -11.21 -22.86
CA VAL A 259 -25.09 -10.12 -23.86
C VAL A 259 -24.84 -8.82 -23.12
N THR A 260 -23.65 -8.27 -23.27
CA THR A 260 -23.28 -6.99 -22.64
C THR A 260 -23.46 -5.83 -23.61
N THR A 261 -24.20 -4.82 -23.18
CA THR A 261 -24.31 -3.54 -23.88
C THR A 261 -23.32 -2.51 -23.32
N VAL A 262 -23.02 -1.46 -24.07
CA VAL A 262 -22.18 -0.34 -23.57
C VAL A 262 -22.76 0.24 -22.28
N LYS A 263 -24.09 0.27 -22.15
CA LYS A 263 -24.77 0.73 -20.93
C LYS A 263 -24.44 -0.17 -19.73
N ASP A 264 -24.40 -1.48 -19.92
CA ASP A 264 -24.09 -2.44 -18.84
C ASP A 264 -22.62 -2.28 -18.39
N ILE A 265 -21.70 -2.07 -19.33
CA ILE A 265 -20.28 -1.77 -19.06
C ILE A 265 -20.15 -0.53 -18.19
N LEU A 266 -20.79 0.58 -18.60
CA LEU A 266 -20.76 1.83 -17.85
C LEU A 266 -21.42 1.68 -16.46
N GLN A 267 -22.48 0.88 -16.37
CA GLN A 267 -23.12 0.61 -15.08
C GLN A 267 -22.21 -0.20 -14.13
N VAL A 268 -21.48 -1.19 -14.63
CA VAL A 268 -20.52 -1.95 -13.81
C VAL A 268 -19.40 -1.02 -13.33
N LEU A 269 -18.79 -0.24 -14.21
CA LEU A 269 -17.76 0.74 -13.82
C LEU A 269 -18.30 1.70 -12.75
N ALA A 270 -19.49 2.27 -12.96
CA ALA A 270 -20.08 3.25 -12.06
C ALA A 270 -20.56 2.65 -10.72
N LYS A 271 -20.97 1.39 -10.67
CA LYS A 271 -21.53 0.77 -9.45
C LYS A 271 -20.51 -0.03 -8.66
N THR A 272 -19.52 -0.61 -9.34
CA THR A 272 -18.54 -1.51 -8.70
C THR A 272 -17.27 -0.77 -8.31
N PHE A 273 -16.65 -0.02 -9.22
CA PHE A 273 -15.36 0.61 -8.98
C PHE A 273 -15.50 1.98 -8.31
N TRP A 274 -16.41 2.82 -8.79
CA TRP A 274 -16.42 4.23 -8.45
C TRP A 274 -16.82 4.55 -7.01
N PRO A 275 -17.88 3.96 -6.40
CA PRO A 275 -18.38 4.44 -5.10
C PRO A 275 -17.38 4.22 -3.96
N ALA A 276 -16.82 3.02 -3.85
CA ALA A 276 -15.87 2.69 -2.79
C ALA A 276 -14.55 3.45 -2.98
N TYR A 277 -14.07 3.53 -4.22
CA TYR A 277 -12.83 4.23 -4.54
C TYR A 277 -12.95 5.75 -4.35
N ALA A 278 -14.04 6.34 -4.84
CA ALA A 278 -14.31 7.76 -4.63
C ALA A 278 -14.39 8.12 -3.14
N PHE A 279 -15.04 7.27 -2.34
CA PHE A 279 -15.05 7.43 -0.89
C PHE A 279 -13.63 7.45 -0.30
N CYS A 280 -12.78 6.49 -0.66
CA CYS A 280 -11.40 6.45 -0.19
C CYS A 280 -10.60 7.69 -0.60
N VAL A 281 -10.73 8.13 -1.85
CA VAL A 281 -10.01 9.31 -2.35
C VAL A 281 -10.49 10.58 -1.64
N LEU A 282 -11.80 10.77 -1.50
CA LEU A 282 -12.36 11.93 -0.79
C LEU A 282 -12.02 11.92 0.70
N PHE A 283 -12.02 10.75 1.32
CA PHE A 283 -11.60 10.59 2.70
C PHE A 283 -10.13 11.02 2.88
N MET A 284 -9.23 10.49 2.05
CA MET A 284 -7.80 10.81 2.10
C MET A 284 -7.51 12.28 1.78
N TRP A 285 -8.29 12.89 0.90
CA TRP A 285 -8.09 14.29 0.53
C TRP A 285 -8.66 15.28 1.55
N ILE A 286 -9.88 15.01 2.07
CA ILE A 286 -10.63 16.00 2.84
C ILE A 286 -10.54 15.72 4.35
N LEU A 287 -10.82 14.49 4.79
CA LEU A 287 -10.96 14.19 6.23
C LEU A 287 -9.66 13.74 6.88
N PHE A 288 -8.90 12.89 6.21
CA PHE A 288 -7.71 12.29 6.80
C PHE A 288 -6.70 13.32 7.32
N PRO A 289 -6.42 14.44 6.61
CA PRO A 289 -5.52 15.48 7.11
C PRO A 289 -5.98 16.12 8.41
N GLU A 290 -7.29 16.24 8.63
CA GLU A 290 -7.85 16.98 9.76
C GLU A 290 -8.19 16.10 10.97
N ILE A 291 -8.31 14.77 10.78
CA ILE A 291 -8.58 13.84 11.89
C ILE A 291 -7.33 13.12 12.38
N SER A 292 -6.25 13.21 11.65
CA SER A 292 -4.99 12.55 11.99
C SER A 292 -4.07 13.48 12.75
N SER A 293 -3.35 12.93 13.71
CA SER A 293 -2.37 13.65 14.51
C SER A 293 -1.29 12.67 14.99
N GLY A 294 -0.15 13.18 15.43
CA GLY A 294 0.90 12.36 16.01
C GLY A 294 2.30 12.90 15.68
N PRO A 295 3.32 12.35 16.34
CA PRO A 295 4.69 12.84 16.20
C PRO A 295 5.29 12.64 14.81
N MET A 296 4.81 11.63 14.08
CA MET A 296 5.23 11.34 12.70
C MET A 296 4.18 11.77 11.67
N TRP A 297 3.13 12.47 12.11
CA TRP A 297 2.14 12.99 11.20
C TRP A 297 2.69 14.22 10.47
N ILE A 298 2.93 14.06 9.17
CA ILE A 298 3.44 15.11 8.29
C ILE A 298 2.28 15.66 7.50
N HIS A 299 2.00 16.94 7.64
CA HIS A 299 0.98 17.62 6.83
C HIS A 299 1.37 17.73 5.35
N GLY A 300 2.67 17.75 5.03
CA GLY A 300 3.17 18.10 3.71
C GLY A 300 2.78 17.12 2.62
N ASP A 301 3.39 15.94 2.59
CA ASP A 301 3.43 15.12 1.38
C ASP A 301 2.08 14.56 0.92
N THR A 302 1.34 13.89 1.81
CA THR A 302 0.08 13.25 1.41
C THR A 302 -1.01 14.27 1.13
N VAL A 303 -1.10 15.34 1.94
CA VAL A 303 -2.10 16.39 1.79
C VAL A 303 -1.85 17.19 0.53
N GLU A 304 -0.60 17.59 0.29
CA GLU A 304 -0.21 18.36 -0.89
C GLU A 304 -0.39 17.55 -2.16
N ARG A 305 0.04 16.29 -2.18
CA ARG A 305 -0.19 15.37 -3.30
C ARG A 305 -1.67 15.16 -3.59
N CYS A 306 -2.50 14.95 -2.55
CA CYS A 306 -3.93 14.79 -2.72
C CYS A 306 -4.61 16.05 -3.25
N SER A 307 -4.23 17.24 -2.77
CA SER A 307 -4.85 18.50 -3.19
C SER A 307 -4.74 18.74 -4.70
N SER A 308 -3.66 18.30 -5.31
CA SER A 308 -3.38 18.44 -6.74
C SER A 308 -3.81 17.25 -7.60
N SER A 309 -3.90 16.04 -7.03
CA SER A 309 -4.02 14.79 -7.80
C SER A 309 -5.29 13.96 -7.55
N TRP A 310 -6.19 14.36 -6.63
CA TRP A 310 -7.42 13.63 -6.33
C TRP A 310 -8.26 13.27 -7.57
N TRP A 311 -8.36 14.17 -8.53
CA TRP A 311 -9.13 13.98 -9.77
C TRP A 311 -8.51 12.91 -10.68
N LYS A 312 -7.18 12.76 -10.69
CA LYS A 312 -6.48 11.70 -11.45
C LYS A 312 -6.90 10.31 -10.95
N ASN A 313 -7.04 10.17 -9.63
CA ASN A 313 -7.54 8.95 -9.01
C ASN A 313 -9.00 8.69 -9.38
N LEU A 314 -9.88 9.68 -9.25
CA LEU A 314 -11.31 9.54 -9.59
C LEU A 314 -11.57 9.20 -11.06
N LEU A 315 -10.68 9.60 -11.96
CA LEU A 315 -10.75 9.26 -13.38
C LEU A 315 -10.03 7.95 -13.73
N PHE A 316 -9.44 7.25 -12.75
CA PHE A 316 -8.66 6.04 -12.95
C PHE A 316 -7.45 6.20 -13.89
N ILE A 317 -6.78 7.36 -13.86
CA ILE A 317 -5.62 7.68 -14.70
C ILE A 317 -4.38 8.09 -13.91
N ASN A 318 -4.42 7.99 -12.57
CA ASN A 318 -3.29 8.35 -11.70
C ASN A 318 -2.00 7.61 -12.06
N ASN A 319 -2.08 6.36 -12.49
CA ASN A 319 -0.96 5.53 -12.89
C ASN A 319 -0.27 5.97 -14.22
N LEU A 320 -0.81 6.97 -14.91
CA LEU A 320 -0.19 7.55 -16.12
C LEU A 320 0.70 8.76 -15.81
N PHE A 321 0.66 9.29 -14.59
CA PHE A 321 1.39 10.51 -14.19
C PHE A 321 2.61 10.23 -13.30
N GLY A 322 2.76 9.03 -12.81
CA GLY A 322 3.86 8.63 -11.92
C GLY A 322 3.43 8.43 -10.46
N VAL A 323 4.28 7.70 -9.71
CA VAL A 323 3.95 7.31 -8.32
C VAL A 323 3.91 8.50 -7.36
N LYS A 324 4.67 9.56 -7.60
CA LYS A 324 4.68 10.77 -6.78
C LYS A 324 3.46 11.65 -6.96
N ASP A 325 2.77 11.53 -8.11
CA ASP A 325 1.63 12.36 -8.48
C ASP A 325 0.27 11.69 -8.20
N THR A 326 0.19 10.85 -7.20
CA THR A 326 -1.05 10.16 -6.83
C THR A 326 -1.51 10.55 -5.42
N CYS A 327 -2.83 10.69 -5.22
CA CYS A 327 -3.42 10.94 -3.91
C CYS A 327 -3.42 9.69 -3.03
N VAL A 328 -3.71 8.52 -3.61
CA VAL A 328 -3.74 7.23 -2.91
C VAL A 328 -2.66 6.34 -3.52
N ASP A 329 -1.64 5.99 -2.76
CA ASP A 329 -0.44 5.31 -3.25
C ASP A 329 -0.75 3.99 -3.98
N PHE A 330 -1.68 3.18 -3.46
CA PHE A 330 -2.11 1.93 -4.11
C PHE A 330 -3.33 2.10 -5.05
N GLY A 331 -3.78 3.32 -5.26
CA GLY A 331 -4.89 3.64 -6.18
C GLY A 331 -4.65 3.19 -7.62
N TYR A 332 -3.40 2.99 -8.01
CA TYR A 332 -3.05 2.47 -9.33
C TYR A 332 -3.60 1.06 -9.58
N VAL A 333 -3.76 0.22 -8.56
CA VAL A 333 -4.34 -1.13 -8.70
C VAL A 333 -5.77 -1.04 -9.20
N VAL A 334 -6.58 -0.18 -8.57
CA VAL A 334 -7.98 0.06 -8.98
C VAL A 334 -8.04 0.68 -10.37
N SER A 335 -7.11 1.60 -10.68
CA SER A 335 -7.03 2.21 -12.00
C SER A 335 -6.66 1.21 -13.09
N LEU A 336 -5.71 0.32 -12.85
CA LEU A 336 -5.36 -0.78 -13.76
C LEU A 336 -6.56 -1.69 -14.00
N GLU A 337 -7.26 -2.11 -12.96
CA GLU A 337 -8.43 -2.97 -13.07
C GLU A 337 -9.54 -2.31 -13.89
N ALA A 338 -9.85 -1.04 -13.62
CA ALA A 338 -10.83 -0.28 -14.40
C ALA A 338 -10.40 -0.09 -15.87
N GLN A 339 -9.11 0.17 -16.12
CA GLN A 339 -8.56 0.31 -17.46
C GLN A 339 -8.58 -1.01 -18.24
N TYR A 340 -8.31 -2.14 -17.59
CA TYR A 340 -8.34 -3.46 -18.24
C TYR A 340 -9.76 -3.98 -18.46
N PHE A 341 -10.74 -3.51 -17.71
CA PHE A 341 -12.12 -3.97 -17.82
C PHE A 341 -12.69 -3.78 -19.22
N VAL A 342 -12.45 -2.63 -19.86
CA VAL A 342 -12.95 -2.34 -21.20
C VAL A 342 -12.31 -3.23 -22.29
N PRO A 343 -10.96 -3.33 -22.41
CA PRO A 343 -10.33 -4.26 -23.35
C PRO A 343 -10.70 -5.71 -23.09
N LEU A 344 -10.87 -6.10 -21.83
CA LEU A 344 -11.30 -7.45 -21.47
C LEU A 344 -12.67 -7.78 -22.06
N ILE A 345 -13.64 -6.87 -21.95
CA ILE A 345 -14.97 -7.07 -22.57
C ILE A 345 -14.90 -7.15 -24.09
N VAL A 346 -14.04 -6.34 -24.72
CA VAL A 346 -13.81 -6.43 -26.18
C VAL A 346 -13.26 -7.82 -26.55
N LEU A 347 -12.31 -8.34 -25.76
CA LEU A 347 -11.77 -9.70 -25.98
C LEU A 347 -12.86 -10.79 -25.78
N ILE A 348 -13.71 -10.65 -24.76
CA ILE A 348 -14.82 -11.58 -24.49
C ILE A 348 -15.79 -11.57 -25.68
N TYR A 349 -16.16 -10.39 -26.15
CA TYR A 349 -17.05 -10.26 -27.32
C TYR A 349 -16.44 -10.86 -28.59
N LEU A 350 -15.15 -10.63 -28.82
CA LEU A 350 -14.40 -11.24 -29.91
C LEU A 350 -14.33 -12.78 -29.77
N ALA A 351 -14.14 -13.30 -28.57
CA ALA A 351 -14.07 -14.73 -28.30
C ALA A 351 -15.41 -15.44 -28.55
N ARG A 352 -16.53 -14.78 -28.27
CA ARG A 352 -17.88 -15.29 -28.57
C ARG A 352 -18.16 -15.39 -30.07
N SER A 353 -17.65 -14.44 -30.85
CA SER A 353 -17.86 -14.41 -32.30
C SER A 353 -16.80 -15.19 -33.07
N ARG A 354 -15.53 -15.12 -32.67
CA ARG A 354 -14.36 -15.71 -33.33
C ARG A 354 -13.31 -16.16 -32.33
N LEU A 355 -13.56 -17.27 -31.65
CA LEU A 355 -12.71 -17.78 -30.55
C LEU A 355 -11.22 -17.90 -30.96
N PHE A 356 -10.93 -18.42 -32.14
CA PHE A 356 -9.53 -18.57 -32.61
C PHE A 356 -8.84 -17.21 -32.76
N THR A 357 -9.52 -16.24 -33.34
CA THR A 357 -9.01 -14.86 -33.48
C THR A 357 -8.76 -14.19 -32.12
N ALA A 358 -9.69 -14.37 -31.16
CA ALA A 358 -9.53 -13.84 -29.81
C ALA A 358 -8.32 -14.43 -29.09
N LYS A 359 -8.08 -15.74 -29.22
CA LYS A 359 -6.90 -16.41 -28.66
C LYS A 359 -5.61 -15.89 -29.29
N ILE A 360 -5.57 -15.65 -30.60
CA ILE A 360 -4.40 -15.05 -31.27
C ILE A 360 -4.15 -13.63 -30.75
N VAL A 361 -5.18 -12.79 -30.72
CA VAL A 361 -5.06 -11.40 -30.24
C VAL A 361 -4.57 -11.39 -28.79
N ALA A 362 -5.16 -12.21 -27.90
CA ALA A 362 -4.73 -12.31 -26.51
C ALA A 362 -3.27 -12.76 -26.38
N THR A 363 -2.84 -13.75 -27.18
CA THR A 363 -1.45 -14.21 -27.18
C THR A 363 -0.48 -13.14 -27.67
N LEU A 364 -0.85 -12.38 -28.70
CA LEU A 364 -0.04 -11.26 -29.19
C LEU A 364 0.08 -10.13 -28.14
N LEU A 365 -1.02 -9.78 -27.46
CA LEU A 365 -1.02 -8.80 -26.38
C LEU A 365 -0.17 -9.28 -25.19
N LEU A 366 -0.26 -10.56 -24.84
CA LEU A 366 0.57 -11.16 -23.79
C LEU A 366 2.05 -11.09 -24.16
N SER A 367 2.40 -11.47 -25.39
CA SER A 367 3.78 -11.40 -25.88
C SER A 367 4.31 -9.97 -25.89
N LEU A 368 3.48 -9.00 -26.30
CA LEU A 368 3.82 -7.58 -26.28
C LEU A 368 4.10 -7.10 -24.84
N SER A 369 3.21 -7.41 -23.89
CA SER A 369 3.37 -7.03 -22.46
C SER A 369 4.67 -7.59 -21.86
N VAL A 370 4.93 -8.89 -22.09
CA VAL A 370 6.14 -9.58 -21.60
C VAL A 370 7.40 -9.01 -22.25
N SER A 371 7.41 -8.87 -23.58
CA SER A 371 8.57 -8.35 -24.32
C SER A 371 8.89 -6.89 -23.93
N PHE A 372 7.86 -6.06 -23.74
CA PHE A 372 8.05 -4.69 -23.33
C PHE A 372 8.54 -4.60 -21.88
N SER A 373 8.06 -5.45 -20.98
CA SER A 373 8.57 -5.55 -19.61
C SER A 373 10.05 -5.96 -19.58
N PHE A 374 10.43 -6.96 -20.39
CA PHE A 374 11.82 -7.39 -20.54
C PHE A 374 12.69 -6.25 -21.05
N TYR A 375 12.26 -5.60 -22.13
CA TYR A 375 12.98 -4.48 -22.75
C TYR A 375 13.26 -3.36 -21.77
N ARG A 376 12.20 -2.89 -21.04
CA ARG A 376 12.36 -1.81 -20.06
C ARG A 376 13.26 -2.20 -18.90
N ALA A 377 13.09 -3.41 -18.35
CA ALA A 377 13.93 -3.89 -17.25
C ALA A 377 15.40 -4.03 -17.65
N PHE A 378 15.65 -4.52 -18.89
CA PHE A 378 17.01 -4.76 -19.37
C PHE A 378 17.75 -3.46 -19.76
N ILE A 379 17.11 -2.60 -20.57
CA ILE A 379 17.75 -1.37 -21.08
C ILE A 379 18.01 -0.37 -19.97
N ASP A 380 17.01 -0.14 -19.09
CA ASP A 380 17.14 0.84 -18.00
C ASP A 380 17.81 0.19 -16.77
N SER A 381 18.22 -1.08 -16.85
CA SER A 381 18.81 -1.87 -15.76
C SER A 381 18.01 -1.77 -14.45
N LEU A 382 16.68 -1.83 -14.53
CA LEU A 382 15.78 -1.63 -13.39
C LEU A 382 15.82 -2.80 -12.41
N PRO A 383 15.54 -2.56 -11.11
CA PRO A 383 15.25 -3.64 -10.17
C PRO A 383 14.09 -4.51 -10.69
N PRO A 384 14.12 -5.84 -10.45
CA PRO A 384 13.15 -6.76 -11.06
C PRO A 384 11.75 -6.69 -10.46
N ALA A 385 11.65 -6.26 -9.20
CA ALA A 385 10.41 -6.11 -8.45
C ALA A 385 10.64 -5.16 -7.26
N PRO A 386 9.59 -4.54 -6.69
CA PRO A 386 9.69 -3.83 -5.43
C PRO A 386 9.86 -4.85 -4.29
N LEU A 387 11.05 -4.93 -3.75
CA LEU A 387 11.38 -5.79 -2.61
C LEU A 387 12.46 -5.13 -1.76
N LEU A 388 12.47 -5.47 -0.47
CA LEU A 388 13.54 -5.07 0.43
C LEU A 388 14.79 -5.88 0.11
N THR A 389 15.92 -5.19 -0.03
CA THR A 389 17.25 -5.79 -0.29
C THR A 389 18.19 -5.51 0.88
N ALA A 390 19.17 -6.36 1.12
CA ALA A 390 20.13 -6.19 2.20
C ALA A 390 20.92 -4.87 2.07
N GLU A 391 21.25 -4.50 0.83
CA GLU A 391 21.77 -3.17 0.50
C GLU A 391 20.65 -2.34 -0.10
N PRO A 392 20.33 -1.16 0.46
CA PRO A 392 19.27 -0.30 -0.06
C PRO A 392 19.51 0.11 -1.52
N ILE A 393 18.44 0.06 -2.32
CA ILE A 393 18.48 0.52 -3.71
C ILE A 393 18.15 2.02 -3.72
N ALA A 394 18.87 2.79 -4.54
CA ALA A 394 18.67 4.23 -4.68
C ALA A 394 17.18 4.58 -4.95
N PRO A 395 16.59 5.56 -4.24
CA PRO A 395 15.18 5.92 -4.35
C PRO A 395 14.76 6.25 -5.79
N GLU A 396 15.62 6.92 -6.55
CA GLU A 396 15.35 7.25 -7.95
C GLU A 396 15.23 6.01 -8.82
N ARG A 397 16.00 4.96 -8.52
CA ARG A 397 15.93 3.67 -9.22
C ARG A 397 14.66 2.91 -8.89
N ILE A 398 14.24 2.98 -7.62
CA ILE A 398 12.95 2.42 -7.18
C ILE A 398 11.81 3.17 -7.87
N GLU A 399 11.83 4.49 -7.89
CA GLU A 399 10.81 5.30 -8.58
C GLU A 399 10.72 4.98 -10.08
N GLN A 400 11.87 4.91 -10.77
CA GLN A 400 11.91 4.52 -12.18
C GLN A 400 11.31 3.13 -12.41
N MET A 401 11.65 2.16 -11.57
CA MET A 401 11.08 0.81 -11.63
C MET A 401 9.57 0.81 -11.37
N LEU A 402 9.11 1.54 -10.34
CA LEU A 402 7.69 1.66 -10.04
C LEU A 402 6.92 2.24 -11.24
N ASN A 403 7.42 3.33 -11.82
CA ASN A 403 6.80 3.99 -12.97
C ASN A 403 6.82 3.11 -14.23
N ALA A 404 7.92 2.43 -14.50
CA ALA A 404 8.09 1.66 -15.73
C ALA A 404 7.45 0.28 -15.69
N LEU A 405 7.52 -0.41 -14.54
CA LEU A 405 7.14 -1.82 -14.44
C LEU A 405 5.90 -2.07 -13.57
N VAL A 406 5.69 -1.26 -12.50
CA VAL A 406 4.66 -1.58 -11.51
C VAL A 406 3.32 -0.92 -11.82
N ILE A 407 3.30 0.36 -12.12
CA ILE A 407 2.06 1.10 -12.36
C ILE A 407 1.67 1.17 -13.84
N SER A 408 2.60 0.86 -14.75
CA SER A 408 2.39 0.96 -16.20
C SER A 408 1.36 -0.06 -16.71
N PRO A 409 0.31 0.37 -17.43
CA PRO A 409 -0.72 -0.55 -17.91
C PRO A 409 -0.19 -1.58 -18.91
N LEU A 410 0.80 -1.23 -19.73
CA LEU A 410 1.32 -2.13 -20.75
C LEU A 410 2.16 -3.26 -20.15
N THR A 411 3.03 -2.94 -19.19
CA THR A 411 3.92 -3.93 -18.56
C THR A 411 3.17 -4.85 -17.60
N ARG A 412 2.03 -4.40 -17.07
CA ARG A 412 1.24 -5.17 -16.09
C ARG A 412 -0.01 -5.83 -16.66
N ALA A 413 -0.21 -5.84 -17.98
CA ALA A 413 -1.39 -6.44 -18.59
C ALA A 413 -1.39 -7.98 -18.58
N SER A 414 -0.23 -8.61 -18.49
CA SER A 414 -0.07 -10.07 -18.66
C SER A 414 -0.95 -10.92 -17.73
N PRO A 415 -1.15 -10.63 -16.42
CA PRO A 415 -2.04 -11.42 -15.56
C PRO A 415 -3.50 -11.38 -16.00
N THR A 416 -3.99 -10.21 -16.39
CA THR A 416 -5.36 -10.03 -16.87
C THR A 416 -5.61 -10.82 -18.15
N ILE A 417 -4.64 -10.84 -19.07
CA ILE A 417 -4.74 -11.61 -20.32
C ILE A 417 -4.74 -13.11 -20.03
N VAL A 418 -3.89 -13.57 -19.10
CA VAL A 418 -3.89 -14.98 -18.65
C VAL A 418 -5.24 -15.34 -18.01
N GLY A 419 -5.79 -14.43 -17.16
CA GLY A 419 -7.12 -14.60 -16.57
C GLY A 419 -8.22 -14.75 -17.62
N PHE A 420 -8.20 -13.93 -18.67
CA PHE A 420 -9.11 -14.06 -19.81
C PHE A 420 -9.00 -15.44 -20.47
N LEU A 421 -7.80 -15.90 -20.80
CA LEU A 421 -7.60 -17.17 -21.47
C LEU A 421 -8.11 -18.36 -20.63
N PHE A 422 -7.84 -18.35 -19.33
CA PHE A 422 -8.34 -19.37 -18.41
C PHE A 422 -9.86 -19.29 -18.25
N GLY A 423 -10.45 -18.09 -18.16
CA GLY A 423 -11.90 -17.90 -18.07
C GLY A 423 -12.64 -18.44 -19.28
N VAL A 424 -12.12 -18.21 -20.49
CA VAL A 424 -12.65 -18.79 -21.73
C VAL A 424 -12.49 -20.32 -21.75
N CYS A 425 -11.36 -20.83 -21.26
CA CYS A 425 -11.12 -22.27 -21.18
C CYS A 425 -12.12 -22.94 -20.24
N MET A 426 -12.26 -22.41 -19.03
CA MET A 426 -13.18 -22.94 -18.02
C MET A 426 -14.63 -22.94 -18.49
N TRP A 427 -15.09 -21.87 -19.15
CA TRP A 427 -16.43 -21.82 -19.71
C TRP A 427 -16.69 -22.88 -20.77
N ASN A 428 -15.74 -23.07 -21.69
CA ASN A 428 -15.92 -24.05 -22.79
C ASN A 428 -15.80 -25.51 -22.33
N GLU A 429 -15.10 -25.75 -21.22
CA GLU A 429 -14.87 -27.09 -20.67
C GLU A 429 -15.71 -27.36 -19.40
N ASP A 430 -16.70 -26.52 -19.12
CA ASP A 430 -17.57 -26.71 -17.96
C ASP A 430 -18.29 -28.09 -18.03
N GLY A 431 -18.23 -28.81 -16.89
CA GLY A 431 -18.73 -30.19 -16.80
C GLY A 431 -17.79 -31.29 -17.28
N VAL A 432 -16.64 -30.99 -17.90
CA VAL A 432 -15.63 -31.98 -18.26
C VAL A 432 -14.94 -32.51 -17.00
N LYS A 433 -14.92 -33.85 -16.82
CA LYS A 433 -14.22 -34.50 -15.71
C LYS A 433 -13.08 -35.36 -16.25
N TYR A 434 -11.86 -35.11 -15.83
CA TYR A 434 -10.67 -35.87 -16.19
C TYR A 434 -10.60 -37.19 -15.41
N LYS A 435 -11.30 -38.22 -15.86
CA LYS A 435 -11.35 -39.53 -15.19
C LYS A 435 -10.44 -40.61 -15.79
N ASP A 436 -9.94 -40.39 -16.99
CA ASP A 436 -9.06 -41.31 -17.68
C ASP A 436 -7.58 -41.20 -17.27
N ILE A 437 -6.73 -42.10 -17.74
CA ILE A 437 -5.30 -42.11 -17.37
C ILE A 437 -4.59 -40.85 -17.89
N PHE A 438 -4.94 -40.38 -19.10
CA PHE A 438 -4.35 -39.18 -19.68
C PHE A 438 -4.77 -37.94 -18.90
N GLY A 439 -6.03 -37.85 -18.48
CA GLY A 439 -6.50 -36.77 -17.63
C GLY A 439 -5.81 -36.76 -16.26
N LYS A 440 -5.58 -37.90 -15.62
CA LYS A 440 -4.82 -38.00 -14.37
C LYS A 440 -3.37 -37.57 -14.55
N LEU A 441 -2.70 -37.99 -15.62
CA LEU A 441 -1.33 -37.58 -15.93
C LEU A 441 -1.26 -36.04 -16.14
N PHE A 442 -2.21 -35.48 -16.89
CA PHE A 442 -2.33 -34.04 -17.10
C PHE A 442 -2.51 -33.30 -15.78
N THR A 443 -3.39 -33.77 -14.90
CA THR A 443 -3.59 -33.19 -13.55
C THR A 443 -2.31 -33.19 -12.75
N VAL A 444 -1.55 -34.29 -12.72
CA VAL A 444 -0.28 -34.36 -11.98
C VAL A 444 0.74 -33.38 -12.57
N ILE A 445 0.90 -33.32 -13.89
CA ILE A 445 1.85 -32.41 -14.55
C ILE A 445 1.48 -30.95 -14.24
N MET A 446 0.22 -30.60 -14.40
CA MET A 446 -0.26 -29.23 -14.13
C MET A 446 -0.09 -28.85 -12.66
N THR A 447 -0.35 -29.76 -11.72
CA THR A 447 -0.13 -29.52 -10.29
C THR A 447 1.35 -29.28 -9.97
N LEU A 448 2.24 -30.13 -10.50
CA LEU A 448 3.70 -29.98 -10.30
C LEU A 448 4.22 -28.69 -10.92
N PHE A 449 3.76 -28.37 -12.14
CA PHE A 449 4.12 -27.12 -12.80
C PHE A 449 3.64 -25.90 -12.02
N SER A 450 2.39 -25.92 -11.56
CA SER A 450 1.81 -24.85 -10.74
C SER A 450 2.62 -24.62 -9.45
N ALA A 451 2.92 -25.69 -8.71
CA ALA A 451 3.72 -25.62 -7.50
C ALA A 451 5.14 -25.10 -7.77
N PHE A 452 5.79 -25.59 -8.80
CA PHE A 452 7.13 -25.14 -9.20
C PHE A 452 7.13 -23.65 -9.60
N ALA A 453 6.18 -23.24 -10.43
CA ALA A 453 6.06 -21.85 -10.87
C ALA A 453 5.81 -20.91 -9.69
N ALA A 454 4.96 -21.30 -8.73
CA ALA A 454 4.72 -20.53 -7.52
C ALA A 454 5.98 -20.37 -6.68
N LEU A 455 6.70 -21.47 -6.39
CA LEU A 455 7.95 -21.44 -5.63
C LEU A 455 9.03 -20.64 -6.36
N PHE A 456 9.12 -20.77 -7.67
CA PHE A 456 10.06 -19.99 -8.47
C PHE A 456 9.79 -18.48 -8.34
N VAL A 457 8.54 -18.05 -8.54
CA VAL A 457 8.17 -16.63 -8.41
C VAL A 457 8.43 -16.12 -6.99
N MET A 458 8.09 -16.90 -5.97
CA MET A 458 8.27 -16.47 -4.58
C MET A 458 9.73 -16.33 -4.17
N PHE A 459 10.61 -17.29 -4.57
CA PHE A 459 11.92 -17.42 -3.96
C PHE A 459 13.12 -17.17 -4.87
N SER A 460 12.94 -17.09 -6.20
CA SER A 460 14.08 -16.96 -7.13
C SER A 460 14.84 -15.62 -7.01
N LEU A 461 14.25 -14.60 -6.41
CA LEU A 461 14.92 -13.33 -6.11
C LEU A 461 15.64 -13.30 -4.76
N LEU A 462 15.56 -14.34 -3.94
CA LEU A 462 16.25 -14.38 -2.64
C LEU A 462 17.77 -14.13 -2.76
N PRO A 463 18.50 -14.70 -3.73
CA PRO A 463 19.92 -14.38 -3.90
C PRO A 463 20.17 -12.90 -4.22
N PHE A 464 19.30 -12.28 -5.05
CA PHE A 464 19.41 -10.86 -5.35
C PHE A 464 19.07 -10.00 -4.12
N ALA A 465 18.05 -10.35 -3.36
CA ALA A 465 17.69 -9.63 -2.16
C ALA A 465 18.83 -9.63 -1.11
N THR A 466 19.56 -10.73 -0.99
CA THR A 466 20.62 -10.91 0.03
C THR A 466 21.97 -10.32 -0.37
N SER A 467 22.29 -10.27 -1.68
CA SER A 467 23.61 -9.83 -2.16
C SER A 467 23.57 -8.53 -2.95
N SER A 468 22.35 -8.04 -3.26
CA SER A 468 22.09 -6.89 -4.16
C SER A 468 22.72 -7.03 -5.55
N VAL A 469 23.33 -8.19 -5.84
CA VAL A 469 23.99 -8.51 -7.10
C VAL A 469 23.18 -9.58 -7.82
N GLY A 470 22.85 -9.30 -9.08
CA GLY A 470 22.11 -10.23 -9.93
C GLY A 470 22.57 -10.13 -11.40
N HIS A 471 22.51 -11.25 -12.11
CA HIS A 471 22.81 -11.23 -13.54
C HIS A 471 21.74 -10.43 -14.30
N PRO A 472 22.08 -9.37 -15.04
CA PRO A 472 21.11 -8.44 -15.63
C PRO A 472 20.04 -9.12 -16.50
N VAL A 473 20.44 -10.15 -17.27
CA VAL A 473 19.53 -10.92 -18.10
C VAL A 473 18.52 -11.69 -17.25
N PHE A 474 18.97 -12.31 -16.14
CA PHE A 474 18.07 -13.03 -15.23
C PHE A 474 17.07 -12.09 -14.57
N LEU A 475 17.52 -10.92 -14.09
CA LEU A 475 16.66 -9.92 -13.46
C LEU A 475 15.60 -9.39 -14.45
N ALA A 476 16.00 -9.11 -15.69
CA ALA A 476 15.06 -8.70 -16.74
C ALA A 476 14.07 -9.82 -17.11
N PHE A 477 14.54 -11.09 -17.15
CA PHE A 477 13.67 -12.26 -17.33
C PHE A 477 12.66 -12.37 -16.19
N TYR A 478 13.10 -12.27 -14.95
CA TYR A 478 12.20 -12.29 -13.82
C TYR A 478 11.17 -11.17 -13.90
N ALA A 479 11.59 -9.93 -14.14
CA ALA A 479 10.70 -8.75 -14.28
C ALA A 479 9.61 -8.97 -15.35
N ALA A 480 9.90 -9.69 -16.41
CA ALA A 480 8.97 -9.97 -17.52
C ALA A 480 8.03 -11.15 -17.23
N PHE A 481 8.55 -12.24 -16.67
CA PHE A 481 7.85 -13.51 -16.61
C PHE A 481 7.21 -13.85 -15.26
N HIS A 482 7.63 -13.26 -14.14
CA HIS A 482 7.07 -13.59 -12.82
C HIS A 482 5.55 -13.38 -12.76
N ARG A 483 5.02 -12.33 -13.39
CA ARG A 483 3.59 -12.01 -13.40
C ARG A 483 2.73 -13.03 -14.12
N PRO A 484 2.98 -13.33 -15.40
CA PRO A 484 2.20 -14.38 -16.09
C PRO A 484 2.43 -15.76 -15.48
N LEU A 485 3.64 -16.08 -14.98
CA LEU A 485 3.90 -17.36 -14.31
C LEU A 485 3.10 -17.52 -13.02
N TRP A 486 3.04 -16.47 -12.21
CA TRP A 486 2.21 -16.45 -11.00
C TRP A 486 0.72 -16.61 -11.32
N ALA A 487 0.23 -15.86 -12.32
CA ALA A 487 -1.15 -15.98 -12.78
C ALA A 487 -1.46 -17.40 -13.28
N ILE A 488 -0.60 -17.97 -14.12
CA ILE A 488 -0.77 -19.34 -14.61
C ILE A 488 -0.78 -20.34 -13.45
N SER A 489 0.14 -20.21 -12.50
CA SER A 489 0.20 -21.07 -11.31
C SER A 489 -1.12 -21.06 -10.54
N LEU A 490 -1.58 -19.86 -10.16
CA LEU A 490 -2.78 -19.68 -9.34
C LEU A 490 -4.03 -20.17 -10.08
N LEU A 491 -4.17 -19.82 -11.35
CA LEU A 491 -5.33 -20.18 -12.16
C LEU A 491 -5.34 -21.67 -12.57
N SER A 492 -4.17 -22.29 -12.71
CA SER A 492 -4.07 -23.75 -12.91
C SER A 492 -4.60 -24.52 -11.70
N PHE A 493 -4.26 -24.06 -10.48
CA PHE A 493 -4.81 -24.65 -9.26
C PHE A 493 -6.34 -24.49 -9.21
N LEU A 494 -6.85 -23.29 -9.54
CA LEU A 494 -8.29 -23.03 -9.58
C LEU A 494 -9.00 -23.92 -10.62
N TYR A 495 -8.43 -24.04 -11.83
CA TYR A 495 -8.93 -24.87 -12.91
C TYR A 495 -9.04 -26.34 -12.49
N LEU A 496 -7.97 -26.89 -11.91
CA LEU A 496 -7.95 -28.28 -11.43
C LEU A 496 -8.94 -28.52 -10.28
N SER A 497 -9.09 -27.55 -9.38
CA SER A 497 -10.06 -27.60 -8.30
C SER A 497 -11.50 -27.59 -8.82
N HIS A 498 -11.80 -26.79 -9.85
CA HIS A 498 -13.13 -26.71 -10.46
C HIS A 498 -13.53 -28.03 -11.13
N HIS A 499 -12.61 -28.68 -11.83
CA HIS A 499 -12.84 -29.97 -12.49
C HIS A 499 -12.79 -31.18 -11.55
N GLY A 500 -12.73 -30.96 -10.22
CA GLY A 500 -12.81 -32.00 -9.20
C GLY A 500 -11.58 -32.92 -9.15
N SER A 501 -10.41 -32.41 -9.56
CA SER A 501 -9.15 -33.18 -9.55
C SER A 501 -8.56 -33.32 -8.14
N PHE A 502 -9.03 -32.54 -7.16
CA PHE A 502 -8.58 -32.59 -5.77
C PHE A 502 -9.62 -33.19 -4.78
N GLY A 503 -10.63 -33.90 -5.27
CA GLY A 503 -11.59 -34.64 -4.42
C GLY A 503 -13.03 -34.41 -4.80
#